data_f91c59b6527f4539dccf301a063eb747
#
_entry.id   f91c59b6527f4539dccf301a063eb747
#
_cell.length_a   1.000
_cell.length_b   1.000
_cell.length_c   1.000
_cell.angle_alpha   90.00
_cell.angle_beta   90.00
_cell.angle_gamma   90.00
#
_symmetry.space_group_name_H-M   'P 1'
#
loop_
_entity.id
_entity.type
_entity.pdbx_description
1 polymer ?
#
loop_
_entity_poly.entity_id
_entity_poly.type
_entity_poly.pdbx_seq_one_letter_code
_entity_poly.pdbx_strand_id
1 'polypeptide(L)'
;MLGWVLGKQRRKKRKKKPKGKRPNYDQAKVIVENGDVAERRNLAMQEDIEPEILYFLGNDKDPLVRREIADNDGTPLQADMILAKDPDEEVRKEVAHKLGRLLPDISVDQQDKLSKMALDILDTLARDQMRDVRAIVSDEIKHARNVPKNVVRRLAEDAESVVSAPVLEYSPLLSDKDLLEIVAFGIESGAMTSIAKRKELPQEVVDAII
;
A
#
# COMPACT_ATOMS: atom_id res chain seq x y z
N MET A 1 -37.02 -8.22 5.89
CA MET A 1 -36.09 -7.51 6.77
C MET A 1 -34.75 -8.23 6.69
N LEU A 2 -33.84 -7.79 5.81
CA LEU A 2 -32.50 -8.32 5.67
C LEU A 2 -31.55 -7.17 6.01
N GLY A 3 -30.93 -7.30 7.22
CA GLY A 3 -30.03 -6.30 7.74
C GLY A 3 -28.76 -6.18 6.93
N TRP A 4 -28.46 -4.98 6.52
CA TRP A 4 -27.20 -4.54 5.95
C TRP A 4 -26.07 -4.74 6.95
N VAL A 5 -25.28 -5.78 6.77
CA VAL A 5 -23.97 -5.88 7.42
C VAL A 5 -22.99 -5.10 6.56
N LEU A 6 -22.88 -3.80 6.82
CA LEU A 6 -21.77 -2.99 6.39
C LEU A 6 -20.49 -3.59 6.99
N GLY A 7 -19.68 -4.21 6.14
CA GLY A 7 -18.32 -4.61 6.49
C GLY A 7 -17.54 -3.37 6.92
N LYS A 8 -17.51 -3.09 8.22
CA LYS A 8 -16.58 -2.15 8.80
C LYS A 8 -15.18 -2.69 8.50
N GLN A 9 -14.51 -2.11 7.50
CA GLN A 9 -13.06 -2.25 7.40
C GLN A 9 -12.49 -2.01 8.80
N ARG A 10 -11.88 -3.04 9.37
CA ARG A 10 -11.14 -2.93 10.63
C ARG A 10 -9.91 -2.09 10.31
N ARG A 11 -10.01 -0.75 10.42
CA ARG A 11 -8.83 0.08 10.60
C ARG A 11 -7.99 -0.61 11.66
N LYS A 12 -6.84 -1.17 11.29
CA LYS A 12 -5.85 -1.67 12.27
C LYS A 12 -5.73 -0.56 13.31
N LYS A 13 -6.05 -0.85 14.58
CA LYS A 13 -5.88 0.13 15.65
C LYS A 13 -4.41 0.53 15.62
N ARG A 14 -4.13 1.79 15.29
CA ARG A 14 -2.77 2.34 15.38
C ARG A 14 -2.16 1.90 16.71
N LYS A 15 -0.95 1.40 16.67
CA LYS A 15 -0.18 1.08 17.88
C LYS A 15 -0.17 2.33 18.76
N LYS A 16 -0.38 2.18 20.07
CA LYS A 16 -0.32 3.32 20.99
C LYS A 16 1.07 3.93 20.87
N LYS A 17 1.13 5.22 20.55
CA LYS A 17 2.38 5.98 20.52
C LYS A 17 3.09 5.86 21.88
N PRO A 18 4.43 5.75 21.90
CA PRO A 18 5.17 5.69 23.14
C PRO A 18 4.88 6.92 24.00
N LYS A 19 4.55 6.70 25.27
CA LYS A 19 4.36 7.77 26.25
C LYS A 19 5.74 8.16 26.80
N GLY A 20 6.40 9.13 26.20
CA GLY A 20 7.68 9.64 26.69
C GLY A 20 7.91 11.08 26.23
N LYS A 21 8.81 11.77 26.92
CA LYS A 21 9.27 13.08 26.48
C LYS A 21 10.02 12.87 25.15
N ARG A 22 9.63 13.61 24.10
CA ARG A 22 10.32 13.58 22.81
C ARG A 22 11.82 13.83 23.03
N PRO A 23 12.72 12.97 22.52
CA PRO A 23 14.13 13.27 22.53
C PRO A 23 14.41 14.47 21.61
N ASN A 24 15.35 15.30 21.98
CA ASN A 24 15.90 16.30 21.07
C ASN A 24 16.80 15.61 20.03
N TYR A 25 17.24 16.37 19.02
CA TYR A 25 18.07 15.85 17.92
C TYR A 25 19.31 15.08 18.41
N ASP A 26 20.06 15.65 19.38
CA ASP A 26 21.28 15.04 19.91
C ASP A 26 20.97 13.74 20.66
N GLN A 27 19.89 13.71 21.43
CA GLN A 27 19.43 12.50 22.13
C GLN A 27 18.96 11.44 21.14
N ALA A 28 18.23 11.82 20.09
CA ALA A 28 17.82 10.92 19.03
C ALA A 28 19.03 10.31 18.33
N LYS A 29 20.04 11.10 18.01
CA LYS A 29 21.30 10.66 17.41
C LYS A 29 22.03 9.64 18.30
N VAL A 30 22.12 9.87 19.61
CA VAL A 30 22.71 8.92 20.56
C VAL A 30 21.96 7.59 20.57
N ILE A 31 20.61 7.62 20.52
CA ILE A 31 19.79 6.40 20.45
C ILE A 31 20.06 5.64 19.14
N VAL A 32 20.17 6.35 18.02
CA VAL A 32 20.47 5.75 16.72
C VAL A 32 21.83 5.04 16.73
N GLU A 33 22.85 5.67 17.30
CA GLU A 33 24.23 5.16 17.30
C GLU A 33 24.46 4.05 18.33
N ASN A 34 23.90 4.19 19.55
CA ASN A 34 24.25 3.37 20.71
C ASN A 34 23.07 2.66 21.37
N GLY A 35 21.83 3.00 21.00
CA GLY A 35 20.64 2.43 21.59
C GLY A 35 20.46 0.95 21.24
N ASP A 36 19.76 0.24 22.11
CA ASP A 36 19.34 -1.13 21.80
C ASP A 36 18.18 -1.14 20.77
N VAL A 37 17.75 -2.33 20.34
CA VAL A 37 16.66 -2.48 19.35
C VAL A 37 15.35 -1.87 19.86
N ALA A 38 15.03 -2.00 21.14
CA ALA A 38 13.80 -1.48 21.73
C ALA A 38 13.80 0.06 21.76
N GLU A 39 14.92 0.68 22.09
CA GLU A 39 15.10 2.13 22.08
C GLU A 39 14.99 2.69 20.67
N ARG A 40 15.68 2.09 19.67
CA ARG A 40 15.58 2.51 18.27
C ARG A 40 14.18 2.31 17.69
N ARG A 41 13.47 1.23 18.05
CA ARG A 41 12.05 1.03 17.68
C ARG A 41 11.14 2.08 18.29
N ASN A 42 11.33 2.39 19.57
CA ASN A 42 10.54 3.44 20.23
C ASN A 42 10.77 4.81 19.59
N LEU A 43 11.99 5.09 19.14
CA LEU A 43 12.30 6.30 18.37
C LEU A 43 11.62 6.30 17.02
N ALA A 44 11.67 5.17 16.30
CA ALA A 44 11.05 4.98 14.97
C ALA A 44 9.52 5.15 14.97
N MET A 45 8.85 4.90 16.10
CA MET A 45 7.40 5.08 16.26
C MET A 45 6.98 6.56 16.44
N GLN A 46 7.91 7.49 16.65
CA GLN A 46 7.58 8.90 16.87
C GLN A 46 7.49 9.64 15.53
N GLU A 47 6.33 10.20 15.20
CA GLU A 47 6.08 10.88 13.92
C GLU A 47 6.72 12.27 13.82
N ASP A 48 7.02 12.89 14.95
CA ASP A 48 7.56 14.27 15.08
C ASP A 48 9.07 14.29 15.33
N ILE A 49 9.76 13.20 15.02
CA ILE A 49 11.22 13.14 14.95
C ILE A 49 11.68 13.75 13.62
N GLU A 50 12.87 14.32 13.63
CA GLU A 50 13.47 14.91 12.45
C GLU A 50 13.53 13.90 11.29
N PRO A 51 13.09 14.28 10.07
CA PRO A 51 13.02 13.37 8.91
C PRO A 51 14.35 12.69 8.60
N GLU A 52 15.48 13.34 8.89
CA GLU A 52 16.83 12.79 8.70
C GLU A 52 17.08 11.57 9.60
N ILE A 53 16.60 11.61 10.83
CA ILE A 53 16.70 10.49 11.80
C ILE A 53 15.85 9.32 11.30
N LEU A 54 14.61 9.58 10.87
CA LEU A 54 13.72 8.56 10.32
C LEU A 54 14.32 7.94 9.04
N TYR A 55 14.88 8.78 8.15
CA TYR A 55 15.57 8.31 6.96
C TYR A 55 16.75 7.38 7.30
N PHE A 56 17.55 7.75 8.29
CA PHE A 56 18.69 6.95 8.72
C PHE A 56 18.24 5.59 9.29
N LEU A 57 17.22 5.58 10.15
CA LEU A 57 16.64 4.36 10.71
C LEU A 57 15.94 3.47 9.67
N GLY A 58 15.60 4.01 8.50
CA GLY A 58 15.15 3.22 7.36
C GLY A 58 16.18 2.21 6.85
N ASN A 59 17.46 2.39 7.22
CA ASN A 59 18.54 1.45 6.93
C ASN A 59 19.02 0.68 8.18
N ASP A 60 18.22 0.63 9.26
CA ASP A 60 18.61 -0.10 10.46
C ASP A 60 18.84 -1.58 10.16
N LYS A 61 19.82 -2.17 10.85
CA LYS A 61 20.13 -3.60 10.73
C LYS A 61 19.00 -4.52 11.15
N ASP A 62 18.15 -4.06 12.08
CA ASP A 62 17.04 -4.85 12.61
C ASP A 62 15.74 -4.57 11.83
N PRO A 63 15.10 -5.60 11.24
CA PRO A 63 13.87 -5.42 10.47
C PRO A 63 12.71 -4.89 11.30
N LEU A 64 12.70 -5.11 12.62
CA LEU A 64 11.66 -4.57 13.49
C LEU A 64 11.73 -3.05 13.58
N VAL A 65 12.94 -2.46 13.54
CA VAL A 65 13.13 -1.00 13.48
C VAL A 65 12.66 -0.47 12.13
N ARG A 66 13.12 -1.08 11.03
CA ARG A 66 12.74 -0.68 9.68
C ARG A 66 11.22 -0.78 9.44
N ARG A 67 10.57 -1.80 10.05
CA ARG A 67 9.12 -1.96 10.00
C ARG A 67 8.37 -0.79 10.69
N GLU A 68 8.84 -0.31 11.85
CA GLU A 68 8.24 0.85 12.50
C GLU A 68 8.43 2.12 11.65
N ILE A 69 9.58 2.28 10.97
CA ILE A 69 9.82 3.36 10.02
C ILE A 69 8.87 3.26 8.81
N ALA A 70 8.65 2.07 8.27
CA ALA A 70 7.73 1.85 7.16
C ALA A 70 6.27 2.23 7.51
N ASP A 71 5.81 2.01 8.74
CA ASP A 71 4.47 2.40 9.22
C ASP A 71 4.39 3.88 9.64
N ASN A 72 5.52 4.56 9.84
CA ASN A 72 5.55 5.93 10.35
C ASN A 72 5.24 6.95 9.25
N ASP A 73 4.13 7.69 9.40
CA ASP A 73 3.69 8.69 8.42
C ASP A 73 4.64 9.92 8.33
N GLY A 74 5.50 10.15 9.35
CA GLY A 74 6.56 11.18 9.33
C GLY A 74 7.78 10.78 8.52
N THR A 75 7.93 9.51 8.13
CA THR A 75 9.06 9.04 7.33
C THR A 75 9.01 9.66 5.93
N PRO A 76 10.13 10.25 5.46
CA PRO A 76 10.16 10.84 4.13
C PRO A 76 10.06 9.77 3.03
N LEU A 77 9.39 10.08 1.92
CA LEU A 77 9.19 9.15 0.79
C LEU A 77 10.51 8.59 0.22
N GLN A 78 11.62 9.30 0.38
CA GLN A 78 12.94 8.80 -0.01
C GLN A 78 13.34 7.55 0.78
N ALA A 79 12.98 7.46 2.05
CA ALA A 79 13.18 6.24 2.84
C ALA A 79 12.18 5.15 2.42
N ASP A 80 10.93 5.50 2.14
CA ASP A 80 9.93 4.54 1.66
C ASP A 80 10.33 3.90 0.32
N MET A 81 11.01 4.63 -0.57
CA MET A 81 11.58 4.07 -1.82
C MET A 81 12.62 2.96 -1.55
N ILE A 82 13.38 3.07 -0.46
CA ILE A 82 14.34 2.05 -0.04
C ILE A 82 13.57 0.88 0.59
N LEU A 83 12.67 1.18 1.52
CA LEU A 83 11.88 0.19 2.27
C LEU A 83 10.92 -0.61 1.38
N ALA A 84 10.46 -0.05 0.27
CA ALA A 84 9.68 -0.78 -0.74
C ALA A 84 10.46 -1.93 -1.42
N LYS A 85 11.77 -1.95 -1.26
CA LYS A 85 12.67 -3.01 -1.75
C LYS A 85 13.38 -3.75 -0.61
N ASP A 86 12.87 -3.62 0.60
CA ASP A 86 13.44 -4.27 1.79
C ASP A 86 13.44 -5.81 1.61
N PRO A 87 14.46 -6.52 2.05
CA PRO A 87 14.48 -7.98 2.02
C PRO A 87 13.35 -8.60 2.86
N ASP A 88 12.93 -7.94 3.93
CA ASP A 88 11.83 -8.39 4.80
C ASP A 88 10.47 -7.99 4.20
N GLU A 89 9.60 -8.99 3.94
CA GLU A 89 8.27 -8.75 3.35
C GLU A 89 7.35 -7.96 4.28
N GLU A 90 7.49 -8.09 5.60
CA GLU A 90 6.66 -7.36 6.56
C GLU A 90 6.96 -5.85 6.52
N VAL A 91 8.22 -5.46 6.25
CA VAL A 91 8.59 -4.07 6.00
C VAL A 91 7.90 -3.55 4.74
N ARG A 92 7.95 -4.31 3.64
CA ARG A 92 7.28 -3.92 2.38
C ARG A 92 5.76 -3.84 2.51
N LYS A 93 5.14 -4.72 3.31
CA LYS A 93 3.70 -4.68 3.63
C LYS A 93 3.32 -3.38 4.35
N GLU A 94 4.11 -2.94 5.32
CA GLU A 94 3.82 -1.68 6.03
C GLU A 94 3.96 -0.46 5.10
N VAL A 95 4.94 -0.45 4.17
CA VAL A 95 5.03 0.60 3.13
C VAL A 95 3.76 0.61 2.27
N ALA A 96 3.25 -0.56 1.84
CA ALA A 96 2.03 -0.66 1.05
C ALA A 96 0.81 -0.09 1.81
N HIS A 97 0.65 -0.42 3.08
CA HIS A 97 -0.42 0.14 3.93
C HIS A 97 -0.29 1.65 4.11
N LYS A 98 0.93 2.15 4.32
CA LYS A 98 1.19 3.59 4.45
C LYS A 98 0.81 4.33 3.17
N LEU A 99 1.21 3.81 2.00
CA LEU A 99 0.84 4.42 0.73
C LEU A 99 -0.68 4.50 0.55
N GLY A 100 -1.42 3.46 0.92
CA GLY A 100 -2.89 3.49 0.90
C GLY A 100 -3.48 4.65 1.72
N ARG A 101 -2.86 4.98 2.86
CA ARG A 101 -3.26 6.12 3.68
C ARG A 101 -2.94 7.47 3.04
N LEU A 102 -1.82 7.56 2.29
CA LEU A 102 -1.35 8.79 1.66
C LEU A 102 -2.02 9.07 0.30
N LEU A 103 -2.50 8.03 -0.39
CA LEU A 103 -3.08 8.15 -1.73
C LEU A 103 -4.16 9.23 -1.87
N PRO A 104 -5.11 9.43 -0.93
CA PRO A 104 -6.12 10.48 -1.07
C PRO A 104 -5.55 11.89 -1.19
N ASP A 105 -4.37 12.13 -0.61
CA ASP A 105 -3.70 13.43 -0.58
C ASP A 105 -2.69 13.60 -1.72
N ILE A 106 -2.45 12.55 -2.51
CA ILE A 106 -1.52 12.60 -3.65
C ILE A 106 -2.20 13.34 -4.81
N SER A 107 -1.57 14.42 -5.26
CA SER A 107 -2.02 15.19 -6.43
C SER A 107 -1.95 14.36 -7.72
N VAL A 108 -2.92 14.56 -8.61
CA VAL A 108 -2.87 14.02 -9.98
C VAL A 108 -1.83 14.75 -10.84
N ASP A 109 -1.30 15.87 -10.37
CA ASP A 109 -0.28 16.62 -11.09
C ASP A 109 1.04 15.85 -11.09
N GLN A 110 1.34 15.24 -12.24
CA GLN A 110 2.57 14.47 -12.45
C GLN A 110 3.87 15.34 -12.38
N GLN A 111 3.74 16.65 -12.28
CA GLN A 111 4.89 17.54 -12.10
C GLN A 111 5.33 17.66 -10.64
N ASP A 112 4.47 17.28 -9.70
CA ASP A 112 4.85 17.22 -8.29
C ASP A 112 5.78 16.02 -8.03
N LYS A 113 6.99 16.32 -7.58
CA LYS A 113 8.04 15.33 -7.32
C LYS A 113 7.62 14.28 -6.28
N LEU A 114 6.88 14.69 -5.25
CA LEU A 114 6.44 13.78 -4.18
C LEU A 114 5.38 12.81 -4.70
N SER A 115 4.42 13.31 -5.47
CA SER A 115 3.41 12.46 -6.12
C SER A 115 4.05 11.42 -7.03
N LYS A 116 5.02 11.83 -7.85
CA LYS A 116 5.77 10.90 -8.71
C LYS A 116 6.48 9.82 -7.89
N MET A 117 7.17 10.20 -6.83
CA MET A 117 7.85 9.23 -5.95
C MET A 117 6.86 8.23 -5.34
N ALA A 118 5.72 8.70 -4.83
CA ALA A 118 4.70 7.83 -4.25
C ALA A 118 4.14 6.83 -5.29
N LEU A 119 3.92 7.27 -6.53
CA LEU A 119 3.47 6.40 -7.62
C LEU A 119 4.54 5.40 -8.06
N ASP A 120 5.83 5.78 -8.05
CA ASP A 120 6.95 4.88 -8.32
C ASP A 120 7.09 3.79 -7.24
N ILE A 121 6.87 4.14 -5.96
CA ILE A 121 6.83 3.18 -4.86
C ILE A 121 5.65 2.21 -5.05
N LEU A 122 4.48 2.74 -5.40
CA LEU A 122 3.28 1.94 -5.65
C LEU A 122 3.51 0.93 -6.78
N ASP A 123 4.08 1.35 -7.92
CA ASP A 123 4.39 0.45 -9.05
C ASP A 123 5.43 -0.62 -8.65
N THR A 124 6.39 -0.25 -7.80
CA THR A 124 7.37 -1.21 -7.26
C THR A 124 6.68 -2.30 -6.44
N LEU A 125 5.80 -1.94 -5.51
CA LEU A 125 5.10 -2.89 -4.64
C LEU A 125 4.03 -3.70 -5.39
N ALA A 126 3.41 -3.12 -6.43
CA ALA A 126 2.49 -3.84 -7.32
C ALA A 126 3.18 -4.92 -8.17
N ARG A 127 4.51 -4.94 -8.21
CA ARG A 127 5.35 -5.96 -8.87
C ARG A 127 6.06 -6.86 -7.87
N ASP A 128 5.74 -6.78 -6.59
CA ASP A 128 6.42 -7.58 -5.57
C ASP A 128 6.28 -9.09 -5.87
N GLN A 129 7.35 -9.82 -5.60
CA GLN A 129 7.33 -11.28 -5.76
C GLN A 129 6.37 -11.95 -4.76
N MET A 130 6.15 -11.34 -3.59
CA MET A 130 5.25 -11.87 -2.58
C MET A 130 3.80 -11.43 -2.87
N ARG A 131 2.91 -12.41 -3.08
CA ARG A 131 1.49 -12.15 -3.36
C ARG A 131 0.80 -11.31 -2.27
N ASP A 132 1.20 -11.49 -1.01
CA ASP A 132 0.58 -10.79 0.13
C ASP A 132 0.87 -9.28 0.09
N VAL A 133 2.06 -8.88 -0.39
CA VAL A 133 2.39 -7.46 -0.63
C VAL A 133 1.52 -6.91 -1.76
N ARG A 134 1.41 -7.62 -2.90
CA ARG A 134 0.56 -7.20 -4.03
C ARG A 134 -0.92 -7.15 -3.65
N ALA A 135 -1.40 -8.09 -2.82
CA ALA A 135 -2.78 -8.12 -2.33
C ALA A 135 -3.10 -6.88 -1.47
N ILE A 136 -2.17 -6.46 -0.59
CA ILE A 136 -2.33 -5.23 0.19
C ILE A 136 -2.41 -4.02 -0.75
N VAL A 137 -1.49 -3.91 -1.74
CA VAL A 137 -1.55 -2.82 -2.72
C VAL A 137 -2.90 -2.79 -3.42
N SER A 138 -3.38 -3.93 -3.90
CA SER A 138 -4.67 -4.04 -4.59
C SER A 138 -5.84 -3.58 -3.71
N ASP A 139 -5.87 -4.02 -2.45
CA ASP A 139 -6.94 -3.65 -1.51
C ASP A 139 -6.91 -2.16 -1.17
N GLU A 140 -5.73 -1.58 -1.00
CA GLU A 140 -5.59 -0.15 -0.69
C GLU A 140 -5.99 0.75 -1.87
N ILE A 141 -5.73 0.34 -3.13
CA ILE A 141 -6.01 1.18 -4.30
C ILE A 141 -7.35 0.91 -5.00
N LYS A 142 -8.10 -0.10 -4.59
CA LYS A 142 -9.32 -0.55 -5.29
C LYS A 142 -10.37 0.54 -5.56
N HIS A 143 -10.40 1.61 -4.76
CA HIS A 143 -11.30 2.76 -4.94
C HIS A 143 -10.57 4.02 -5.43
N ALA A 144 -9.26 3.98 -5.59
CA ALA A 144 -8.46 5.12 -5.98
C ALA A 144 -8.77 5.56 -7.43
N ARG A 145 -8.72 6.88 -7.67
CA ARG A 145 -8.90 7.50 -8.99
C ARG A 145 -7.63 8.18 -9.51
N ASN A 146 -6.64 8.32 -8.65
CA ASN A 146 -5.39 9.06 -8.86
C ASN A 146 -4.15 8.16 -8.93
N VAL A 147 -4.34 6.89 -9.28
CA VAL A 147 -3.24 5.94 -9.50
C VAL A 147 -3.10 5.64 -10.99
N PRO A 148 -1.90 5.25 -11.47
CA PRO A 148 -1.69 4.91 -12.86
C PRO A 148 -2.52 3.69 -13.29
N LYS A 149 -3.23 3.81 -14.41
CA LYS A 149 -4.10 2.74 -14.94
C LYS A 149 -3.33 1.44 -15.20
N ASN A 150 -2.07 1.52 -15.61
CA ASN A 150 -1.21 0.35 -15.84
C ASN A 150 -0.92 -0.45 -14.56
N VAL A 151 -0.87 0.21 -13.39
CA VAL A 151 -0.74 -0.47 -12.09
C VAL A 151 -2.01 -1.23 -11.76
N VAL A 152 -3.17 -0.59 -11.91
CA VAL A 152 -4.48 -1.24 -11.68
C VAL A 152 -4.67 -2.44 -12.61
N ARG A 153 -4.36 -2.27 -13.91
CA ARG A 153 -4.48 -3.34 -14.90
C ARG A 153 -3.57 -4.54 -14.55
N ARG A 154 -2.34 -4.29 -14.16
CA ARG A 154 -1.41 -5.34 -13.73
C ARG A 154 -1.96 -6.17 -12.57
N LEU A 155 -2.51 -5.51 -11.54
CA LEU A 155 -3.11 -6.20 -10.41
C LEU A 155 -4.38 -6.95 -10.80
N ALA A 156 -5.16 -6.42 -11.75
CA ALA A 156 -6.35 -7.07 -12.27
C ALA A 156 -6.03 -8.35 -13.08
N GLU A 157 -4.86 -8.40 -13.72
CA GLU A 157 -4.34 -9.54 -14.49
C GLU A 157 -3.47 -10.48 -13.62
N ASP A 158 -3.38 -10.28 -12.32
CA ASP A 158 -2.59 -11.13 -11.41
C ASP A 158 -3.22 -12.54 -11.31
N ALA A 159 -2.39 -13.58 -11.39
CA ALA A 159 -2.83 -14.96 -11.28
C ALA A 159 -3.44 -15.32 -9.92
N GLU A 160 -3.08 -14.59 -8.88
CA GLU A 160 -3.59 -14.81 -7.53
C GLU A 160 -4.91 -14.04 -7.33
N SER A 161 -6.02 -14.75 -7.15
CA SER A 161 -7.34 -14.14 -7.00
C SER A 161 -7.44 -13.17 -5.82
N VAL A 162 -6.66 -13.37 -4.75
CA VAL A 162 -6.58 -12.43 -3.63
C VAL A 162 -6.00 -11.08 -4.03
N VAL A 163 -5.20 -11.03 -5.10
CA VAL A 163 -4.63 -9.82 -5.67
C VAL A 163 -5.58 -9.19 -6.70
N SER A 164 -6.10 -9.98 -7.63
CA SER A 164 -6.92 -9.44 -8.72
C SER A 164 -8.34 -9.04 -8.29
N ALA A 165 -8.96 -9.78 -7.37
CA ALA A 165 -10.35 -9.57 -6.98
C ALA A 165 -10.69 -8.14 -6.50
N PRO A 166 -9.92 -7.48 -5.61
CA PRO A 166 -10.29 -6.15 -5.13
C PRO A 166 -10.40 -5.11 -6.26
N VAL A 167 -9.42 -5.06 -7.16
CA VAL A 167 -9.43 -4.10 -8.27
C VAL A 167 -10.43 -4.47 -9.35
N LEU A 168 -10.65 -5.76 -9.62
CA LEU A 168 -11.67 -6.22 -10.56
C LEU A 168 -13.09 -5.86 -10.10
N GLU A 169 -13.38 -5.99 -8.81
CA GLU A 169 -14.70 -5.70 -8.25
C GLU A 169 -14.96 -4.20 -8.11
N TYR A 170 -13.96 -3.41 -7.66
CA TYR A 170 -14.22 -2.05 -7.18
C TYR A 170 -13.55 -0.94 -7.98
N SER A 171 -12.51 -1.21 -8.78
CA SER A 171 -11.76 -0.11 -9.39
C SER A 171 -12.56 0.67 -10.43
N PRO A 172 -12.67 1.99 -10.27
CA PRO A 172 -13.30 2.85 -11.28
C PRO A 172 -12.41 3.13 -12.49
N LEU A 173 -11.14 2.70 -12.46
CA LEU A 173 -10.16 2.92 -13.52
C LEU A 173 -10.16 1.82 -14.60
N LEU A 174 -10.84 0.68 -14.35
CA LEU A 174 -11.06 -0.35 -15.34
C LEU A 174 -12.31 -0.01 -16.15
N SER A 175 -12.12 0.31 -17.43
CA SER A 175 -13.21 0.52 -18.39
C SER A 175 -13.81 -0.81 -18.82
N ASP A 176 -15.01 -0.78 -19.42
CA ASP A 176 -15.67 -1.95 -19.98
C ASP A 176 -14.78 -2.68 -20.98
N LYS A 177 -14.06 -1.93 -21.81
CA LYS A 177 -13.07 -2.49 -22.74
C LYS A 177 -11.95 -3.24 -22.03
N ASP A 178 -11.43 -2.69 -20.91
CA ASP A 178 -10.41 -3.37 -20.11
C ASP A 178 -10.96 -4.68 -19.53
N LEU A 179 -12.20 -4.68 -19.04
CA LEU A 179 -12.84 -5.87 -18.49
C LEU A 179 -13.05 -6.95 -19.56
N LEU A 180 -13.50 -6.58 -20.76
CA LEU A 180 -13.64 -7.50 -21.89
C LEU A 180 -12.29 -8.09 -22.31
N GLU A 181 -11.24 -7.28 -22.40
CA GLU A 181 -9.89 -7.76 -22.70
C GLU A 181 -9.40 -8.76 -21.66
N ILE A 182 -9.58 -8.43 -20.36
CA ILE A 182 -9.19 -9.31 -19.23
C ILE A 182 -9.94 -10.65 -19.33
N VAL A 183 -11.25 -10.65 -19.56
CA VAL A 183 -12.05 -11.88 -19.72
C VAL A 183 -11.58 -12.69 -20.92
N ALA A 184 -11.30 -12.03 -22.05
CA ALA A 184 -10.85 -12.70 -23.29
C ALA A 184 -9.46 -13.37 -23.15
N PHE A 185 -8.60 -12.88 -22.28
CA PHE A 185 -7.29 -13.48 -21.98
C PHE A 185 -7.37 -14.76 -21.12
N GLY A 186 -8.58 -15.15 -20.67
CA GLY A 186 -8.79 -16.41 -19.96
C GLY A 186 -8.37 -16.38 -18.50
N ILE A 187 -8.89 -15.40 -17.76
CA ILE A 187 -8.72 -15.34 -16.30
C ILE A 187 -9.42 -16.51 -15.60
N GLU A 188 -8.90 -16.90 -14.43
CA GLU A 188 -9.51 -17.94 -13.61
C GLU A 188 -10.95 -17.58 -13.18
N SER A 189 -11.76 -18.61 -12.88
CA SER A 189 -13.18 -18.46 -12.49
C SER A 189 -13.41 -17.49 -11.32
N GLY A 190 -12.44 -17.35 -10.42
CA GLY A 190 -12.49 -16.40 -9.32
C GLY A 190 -12.50 -14.93 -9.76
N ALA A 191 -11.77 -14.59 -10.82
CA ALA A 191 -11.73 -13.24 -11.38
C ALA A 191 -13.04 -12.89 -12.09
N MET A 192 -13.63 -13.81 -12.84
CA MET A 192 -14.97 -13.64 -13.44
C MET A 192 -16.02 -13.35 -12.37
N THR A 193 -16.00 -14.09 -11.26
CA THR A 193 -16.89 -13.85 -10.12
C THR A 193 -16.72 -12.44 -9.54
N SER A 194 -15.50 -11.91 -9.50
CA SER A 194 -15.23 -10.56 -9.00
C SER A 194 -15.75 -9.48 -9.94
N ILE A 195 -15.61 -9.67 -11.26
CA ILE A 195 -16.21 -8.77 -12.26
C ILE A 195 -17.74 -8.78 -12.12
N ALA A 196 -18.35 -9.95 -11.98
CA ALA A 196 -19.82 -10.10 -11.84
C ALA A 196 -20.39 -9.40 -10.59
N LYS A 197 -19.58 -9.11 -9.58
CA LYS A 197 -19.99 -8.36 -8.37
C LYS A 197 -20.01 -6.85 -8.56
N ARG A 198 -19.54 -6.31 -9.68
CA ARG A 198 -19.59 -4.86 -9.94
C ARG A 198 -21.05 -4.37 -9.92
N LYS A 199 -21.25 -3.17 -9.38
CA LYS A 199 -22.60 -2.57 -9.27
C LYS A 199 -23.25 -2.31 -10.64
N GLU A 200 -22.45 -1.96 -11.61
CA GLU A 200 -22.86 -1.66 -12.98
C GLU A 200 -21.96 -2.43 -13.94
N LEU A 201 -22.57 -3.22 -14.80
CA LEU A 201 -21.92 -3.96 -15.87
C LEU A 201 -22.72 -3.78 -17.16
N PRO A 202 -22.07 -3.41 -18.28
CA PRO A 202 -22.70 -3.43 -19.58
C PRO A 202 -23.05 -4.87 -19.99
N GLN A 203 -24.09 -5.00 -20.81
CA GLN A 203 -24.55 -6.32 -21.28
C GLN A 203 -23.45 -7.12 -21.96
N GLU A 204 -22.59 -6.46 -22.75
CA GLU A 204 -21.47 -7.08 -23.43
C GLU A 204 -20.47 -7.78 -22.48
N VAL A 205 -20.21 -7.18 -21.30
CA VAL A 205 -19.34 -7.79 -20.28
C VAL A 205 -20.06 -8.94 -19.58
N VAL A 206 -21.37 -8.80 -19.32
CA VAL A 206 -22.20 -9.89 -18.77
C VAL A 206 -22.17 -11.09 -19.68
N ASP A 207 -22.39 -10.90 -21.00
CA ASP A 207 -22.41 -11.97 -22.01
C ASP A 207 -21.03 -12.64 -22.15
N ALA A 208 -19.95 -11.92 -21.86
CA ALA A 208 -18.59 -12.46 -21.95
C ALA A 208 -18.17 -13.32 -20.74
N ILE A 209 -18.84 -13.18 -19.58
CA ILE A 209 -18.52 -13.93 -18.35
C ILE A 209 -19.47 -15.12 -18.09
N ILE A 210 -20.51 -15.31 -18.91
CA ILE A 210 -21.46 -16.43 -18.86
C ILE A 210 -20.97 -17.56 -19.76
#